data_84764f1c0bc585f207f0c635e5afc92a
#
_entry.id   84764f1c0bc585f207f0c635e5afc92a
#
_cell.length_a   1.000
_cell.length_b   1.000
_cell.length_c   1.000
_cell.angle_alpha   90.00
_cell.angle_beta   90.00
_cell.angle_gamma   90.00
#
_symmetry.space_group_name_H-M   'P 1'
#
loop_
_entity.id
_entity.type
_entity.pdbx_description
1 polymer ?
#
loop_
_entity_poly.entity_id
_entity_poly.type
_entity_poly.pdbx_seq_one_letter_code
_entity_poly.pdbx_strand_id
1 'polypeptide(L)'
;GGLVDNIIRSVPSNLSVNIDLSRIKTKKIFKWLKSKNISDLEMLKTFNCGVGFCLIVNPKKFNRISKHFSKLFKPYVIGKITKGSNKIKLNGSINWI
;
A
#
# COMPACT_ATOMS: atom_id res chain seq x y z
N GLY A 1 11.49 0.48 8.08
CA GLY A 1 10.52 -0.47 7.62
C GLY A 1 9.93 -0.13 6.28
N GLY A 2 9.43 -1.10 5.59
CA GLY A 2 8.81 -0.93 4.31
C GLY A 2 7.31 -0.71 4.39
N LEU A 3 6.67 -0.80 3.24
CA LEU A 3 5.22 -0.57 3.10
C LEU A 3 4.41 -1.49 4.03
N VAL A 4 4.70 -2.77 4.03
CA VAL A 4 3.93 -3.78 4.76
C VAL A 4 3.96 -3.55 6.27
N ASP A 5 5.15 -3.39 6.84
CA ASP A 5 5.30 -3.21 8.28
C ASP A 5 4.65 -1.91 8.78
N ASN A 6 4.73 -0.85 7.99
CA ASN A 6 4.14 0.43 8.36
C ASN A 6 2.61 0.40 8.33
N ILE A 7 2.02 -0.29 7.37
CA ILE A 7 0.57 -0.42 7.29
C ILE A 7 0.04 -1.24 8.47
N ILE A 8 0.59 -2.43 8.70
CA ILE A 8 0.08 -3.33 9.73
C ILE A 8 0.23 -2.76 11.13
N ARG A 9 1.23 -1.93 11.36
CA ARG A 9 1.46 -1.29 12.66
C ARG A 9 0.31 -0.38 13.07
N SER A 10 -0.40 0.20 12.11
CA SER A 10 -1.53 1.11 12.34
C SER A 10 -2.87 0.38 12.46
N VAL A 11 -2.89 -0.94 12.31
CA VAL A 11 -4.12 -1.73 12.30
C VAL A 11 -4.32 -2.38 13.67
N PRO A 12 -5.52 -2.23 14.29
CA PRO A 12 -5.81 -2.86 15.59
C PRO A 12 -5.68 -4.38 15.57
N SER A 13 -5.48 -4.97 16.75
CA SER A 13 -5.21 -6.41 16.90
C SER A 13 -6.35 -7.32 16.44
N ASN A 14 -7.58 -6.80 16.41
CA ASN A 14 -8.77 -7.55 15.99
C ASN A 14 -9.14 -7.34 14.52
N LEU A 15 -8.29 -6.66 13.77
CA LEU A 15 -8.50 -6.39 12.35
C LEU A 15 -7.31 -6.87 11.54
N SER A 16 -7.55 -7.10 10.26
CA SER A 16 -6.52 -7.49 9.28
C SER A 16 -6.62 -6.62 8.04
N VAL A 17 -5.60 -6.70 7.18
CA VAL A 17 -5.50 -5.90 5.96
C VAL A 17 -5.35 -6.82 4.76
N ASN A 18 -6.10 -6.53 3.70
CA ASN A 18 -5.89 -7.14 2.38
C ASN A 18 -5.39 -6.05 1.44
N ILE A 19 -4.19 -6.24 0.90
CA ILE A 19 -3.58 -5.32 -0.06
C ILE A 19 -3.59 -5.96 -1.45
N ASP A 20 -4.08 -5.21 -2.43
CA ASP A 20 -3.98 -5.58 -3.84
C ASP A 20 -2.75 -4.87 -4.43
N LEU A 21 -1.66 -5.60 -4.56
CA LEU A 21 -0.39 -5.05 -5.03
C LEU A 21 -0.47 -4.52 -6.46
N SER A 22 -1.38 -5.05 -7.27
CA SER A 22 -1.55 -4.60 -8.65
C SER A 22 -2.09 -3.18 -8.76
N ARG A 23 -2.66 -2.65 -7.69
CA ARG A 23 -3.20 -1.28 -7.65
C ARG A 23 -2.15 -0.23 -7.27
N ILE A 24 -0.98 -0.66 -6.82
CA ILE A 24 0.07 0.27 -6.39
C ILE A 24 0.73 0.91 -7.61
N LYS A 25 0.72 2.23 -7.64
CA LYS A 25 1.36 3.04 -8.69
C LYS A 25 2.77 3.37 -8.22
N THR A 26 3.73 2.53 -8.62
CA THR A 26 5.13 2.71 -8.22
C THR A 26 5.85 3.75 -9.07
N LYS A 27 7.04 4.14 -8.65
CA LYS A 27 7.88 5.14 -9.33
C LYS A 27 9.07 4.46 -10.01
N LYS A 28 9.67 5.15 -10.99
CA LYS A 28 10.81 4.65 -11.77
C LYS A 28 12.00 4.26 -10.89
N ILE A 29 12.24 4.96 -9.79
CA ILE A 29 13.34 4.64 -8.88
C ILE A 29 13.20 3.22 -8.30
N PHE A 30 11.99 2.79 -8.01
CA PHE A 30 11.75 1.44 -7.47
C PHE A 30 11.93 0.37 -8.54
N LYS A 31 11.59 0.64 -9.79
CA LYS A 31 11.91 -0.24 -10.91
C LYS A 31 13.42 -0.43 -11.03
N TRP A 32 14.17 0.64 -10.93
CA TRP A 32 15.63 0.59 -10.98
C TRP A 32 16.20 -0.27 -9.83
N LEU A 33 15.71 -0.05 -8.60
CA LEU A 33 16.12 -0.86 -7.46
C LEU A 33 15.77 -2.33 -7.66
N LYS A 34 14.57 -2.62 -8.17
CA LYS A 34 14.13 -3.99 -8.47
C LYS A 34 15.05 -4.69 -9.46
N SER A 35 15.61 -3.96 -10.42
CA SER A 35 16.54 -4.50 -11.43
C SER A 35 17.87 -4.97 -10.84
N LYS A 36 18.16 -4.68 -9.58
CA LYS A 36 19.37 -5.10 -8.86
C LYS A 36 19.21 -6.45 -8.17
N ASN A 37 18.37 -7.33 -8.69
CA ASN A 37 18.13 -8.68 -8.17
C ASN A 37 17.53 -8.69 -6.75
N ILE A 38 16.70 -7.70 -6.46
CA ILE A 38 15.96 -7.65 -5.20
C ILE A 38 14.60 -8.34 -5.41
N SER A 39 14.24 -9.28 -4.52
CA SER A 39 12.94 -9.95 -4.61
C SER A 39 11.79 -8.98 -4.31
N ASP A 40 10.58 -9.31 -4.79
CA ASP A 40 9.40 -8.50 -4.51
C ASP A 40 9.14 -8.38 -3.01
N LEU A 41 9.31 -9.48 -2.27
CA LEU A 41 9.13 -9.47 -0.82
C LEU A 41 10.11 -8.54 -0.12
N GLU A 42 11.36 -8.54 -0.55
CA GLU A 42 12.38 -7.66 0.01
C GLU A 42 12.09 -6.18 -0.31
N MET A 43 11.60 -5.89 -1.52
CA MET A 43 11.17 -4.54 -1.89
C MET A 43 10.08 -4.04 -0.94
N LEU A 44 9.09 -4.88 -0.64
CA LEU A 44 7.96 -4.53 0.23
C LEU A 44 8.38 -4.37 1.70
N LYS A 45 9.40 -5.09 2.14
CA LYS A 45 9.93 -4.98 3.51
C LYS A 45 10.80 -3.74 3.71
N THR A 46 11.50 -3.32 2.67
CA THR A 46 12.53 -2.30 2.78
C THR A 46 12.04 -0.93 2.34
N PHE A 47 11.22 -0.87 1.29
CA PHE A 47 10.80 0.40 0.66
C PHE A 47 9.29 0.61 0.73
N ASN A 48 8.88 1.87 0.56
CA ASN A 48 7.47 2.20 0.45
C ASN A 48 6.88 1.91 -0.95
N CYS A 49 7.72 1.59 -1.91
CA CYS A 49 7.35 1.22 -3.30
C CYS A 49 6.51 2.28 -4.02
N GLY A 50 6.62 3.53 -3.59
CA GLY A 50 5.87 4.65 -4.17
C GLY A 50 4.63 5.06 -3.38
N VAL A 51 4.31 4.33 -2.29
CA VAL A 51 3.19 4.68 -1.41
C VAL A 51 3.75 5.46 -0.23
N GLY A 52 3.72 6.79 -0.31
CA GLY A 52 4.31 7.65 0.70
C GLY A 52 3.47 7.86 1.96
N PHE A 53 2.15 7.67 1.86
CA PHE A 53 1.23 7.88 2.97
C PHE A 53 -0.04 7.05 2.75
N CYS A 54 -0.50 6.37 3.79
CA CYS A 54 -1.73 5.57 3.74
C CYS A 54 -2.76 6.11 4.72
N LEU A 55 -4.01 6.15 4.28
CA LEU A 55 -5.16 6.49 5.12
C LEU A 55 -6.08 5.28 5.23
N ILE A 56 -6.55 5.01 6.44
CA ILE A 56 -7.60 4.01 6.68
C ILE A 56 -8.89 4.78 6.92
N VAL A 57 -9.85 4.65 6.01
CA VAL A 57 -11.06 5.44 6.02
C VAL A 57 -12.29 4.59 5.73
N ASN A 58 -13.47 5.07 6.15
CA ASN A 58 -14.72 4.48 5.76
C ASN A 58 -14.89 4.60 4.23
N PRO A 59 -15.19 3.49 3.51
CA PRO A 59 -15.36 3.54 2.05
C PRO A 59 -16.39 4.58 1.57
N LYS A 60 -17.42 4.80 2.35
CA LYS A 60 -18.46 5.79 2.00
C LYS A 60 -17.95 7.23 2.00
N LYS A 61 -16.83 7.49 2.65
CA LYS A 61 -16.22 8.82 2.75
C LYS A 61 -15.10 9.05 1.76
N PHE A 62 -14.74 8.04 0.97
CA PHE A 62 -13.59 8.12 0.05
C PHE A 62 -13.71 9.30 -0.91
N ASN A 63 -14.84 9.46 -1.58
CA ASN A 63 -15.02 10.54 -2.56
C ASN A 63 -14.93 11.92 -1.91
N ARG A 64 -15.50 12.09 -0.72
CA ARG A 64 -15.41 13.34 0.04
C ARG A 64 -13.96 13.66 0.40
N ILE A 65 -13.24 12.70 0.93
CA ILE A 65 -11.84 12.85 1.34
C ILE A 65 -10.97 13.15 0.13
N SER A 66 -11.18 12.44 -0.97
CA SER A 66 -10.41 12.60 -2.21
C SER A 66 -10.46 14.03 -2.75
N LYS A 67 -11.57 14.74 -2.56
CA LYS A 67 -11.73 16.13 -3.04
C LYS A 67 -10.79 17.13 -2.36
N HIS A 68 -10.26 16.78 -1.19
CA HIS A 68 -9.34 17.65 -0.45
C HIS A 68 -7.89 17.56 -0.97
N PHE A 69 -7.63 16.65 -1.90
CA PHE A 69 -6.28 16.46 -2.44
C PHE A 69 -6.17 17.03 -3.85
N SER A 70 -5.01 17.60 -4.16
CA SER A 70 -4.71 18.07 -5.51
C SER A 70 -4.58 16.90 -6.49
N LYS A 71 -4.63 17.21 -7.78
CA LYS A 71 -4.48 16.21 -8.84
C LYS A 71 -3.19 15.40 -8.71
N LEU A 72 -2.12 16.05 -8.24
CA LEU A 72 -0.80 15.43 -8.09
C LEU A 72 -0.77 14.40 -6.95
N PHE A 73 -1.54 14.62 -5.89
CA PHE A 73 -1.56 13.77 -4.70
C PHE A 73 -2.91 13.09 -4.50
N LYS A 74 -3.62 12.80 -5.58
CA LYS A 74 -4.94 12.18 -5.52
C LYS A 74 -4.85 10.79 -4.88
N PRO A 75 -5.62 10.51 -3.81
CA PRO A 75 -5.61 9.19 -3.19
C PRO A 75 -6.24 8.14 -4.11
N TYR A 76 -5.80 6.91 -3.96
CA TYR A 76 -6.39 5.75 -4.63
C TYR A 76 -6.40 4.56 -3.68
N VAL A 77 -7.34 3.65 -3.90
CA VAL A 77 -7.52 2.48 -3.04
C VAL A 77 -6.48 1.42 -3.37
N ILE A 78 -5.75 0.93 -2.36
CA ILE A 78 -4.81 -0.19 -2.52
C ILE A 78 -5.24 -1.44 -1.76
N GLY A 79 -6.26 -1.34 -0.91
CA GLY A 79 -6.69 -2.49 -0.13
C GLY A 79 -7.85 -2.16 0.76
N LYS A 80 -8.16 -3.07 1.67
CA LYS A 80 -9.25 -2.91 2.62
C LYS A 80 -8.95 -3.57 3.95
N ILE A 81 -9.59 -3.06 5.01
CA ILE A 81 -9.53 -3.62 6.34
C ILE A 81 -10.65 -4.64 6.48
N THR A 82 -10.34 -5.77 7.10
CA THR A 82 -11.29 -6.85 7.37
C THR A 82 -11.17 -7.31 8.82
N LYS A 83 -12.14 -8.07 9.31
CA LYS A 83 -12.01 -8.76 10.60
C LYS A 83 -10.85 -9.75 10.53
N GLY A 84 -10.09 -9.86 11.60
CA GLY A 84 -8.96 -10.77 11.62
C GLY A 84 -8.11 -10.61 12.88
N SER A 85 -6.86 -11.04 12.82
CA SER A 85 -5.95 -11.09 13.95
C SER A 85 -4.64 -10.36 13.69
N ASN A 86 -4.73 -9.14 13.20
CA ASN A 86 -3.59 -8.25 12.90
C ASN A 86 -2.64 -8.86 11.87
N LYS A 87 -3.20 -9.41 10.80
CA LYS A 87 -2.43 -9.98 9.70
C LYS A 87 -2.58 -9.15 8.44
N ILE A 88 -1.58 -9.21 7.57
CA ILE A 88 -1.62 -8.59 6.26
C ILE A 88 -1.60 -9.69 5.19
N LYS A 89 -2.54 -9.61 4.25
CA LYS A 89 -2.59 -10.50 3.09
C LYS A 89 -2.27 -9.69 1.85
N LEU A 90 -1.32 -10.17 1.07
CA LEU A 90 -0.88 -9.54 -0.16
C LEU A 90 -1.40 -10.34 -1.35
N ASN A 91 -2.09 -9.69 -2.28
CA ASN A 91 -2.63 -10.30 -3.48
C ASN A 91 -2.02 -9.64 -4.72
N GLY A 92 -1.78 -10.45 -5.76
CA GLY A 92 -1.20 -9.94 -6.99
C GLY A 92 0.26 -9.55 -6.84
N SER A 93 0.73 -8.71 -7.73
CA SER A 93 2.10 -8.21 -7.72
C SER A 93 2.14 -6.77 -8.21
N ILE A 94 3.18 -6.03 -7.78
CA ILE A 94 3.41 -4.66 -8.24
C ILE A 94 3.91 -4.72 -9.69
N ASN A 95 3.34 -3.84 -10.52
CA ASN A 95 3.86 -3.61 -11.86
C ASN A 95 5.01 -2.61 -11.76
N TRP A 96 6.25 -3.11 -11.89
CA TRP A 96 7.45 -2.29 -11.75
C TRP A 96 7.79 -1.45 -12.99
N ILE A 97 6.98 -1.50 -14.02
CA ILE A 97 7.24 -0.77 -15.29
C ILE A 97 7.04 0.73 -15.11
#